data_bda8d48ae633e3e63e28a73949069342
#
_entry.id   bda8d48ae633e3e63e28a73949069342
#
_cell.length_a   1.000
_cell.length_b   1.000
_cell.length_c   1.000
_cell.angle_alpha   90.00
_cell.angle_beta   90.00
_cell.angle_gamma   90.00
#
_symmetry.space_group_name_H-M   'P 1'
#
loop_
_entity.id
_entity.type
_entity.pdbx_description
1 polymer ?
#
loop_
_entity_poly.entity_id
_entity_poly.type
_entity_poly.pdbx_seq_one_letter_code
_entity_poly.pdbx_strand_id
1 'polypeptide(L)'
;MYLAYFDETYSKKNDENSTGEHAIIALVIPADKMSDLESALDGVVAKARKQHPEIPLYVELHAYELNSGVGSWKALKGKPRPRVRIYQDAIAAIARIDGLFVCRGSVDLTKHFCKDPHQWALTFALEHVNYCVRGKKDNVIGICDDIPNKLIYQRYFQQFRTEGTQNQFSPDNKLESFVDALHFSPSKFSRPIQAVDLLAYVYRRVHLEPPKDERARLVYHNLWEEIEPLFRRGSSRTW
;
A
#
# COMPACT_ATOMS: atom_id res chain seq x y z
N MET A 1 16.84 -9.38 6.36
CA MET A 1 15.74 -8.72 7.10
C MET A 1 14.90 -7.92 6.12
N TYR A 2 13.59 -7.87 6.36
CA TYR A 2 12.61 -7.12 5.55
C TYR A 2 11.98 -5.98 6.34
N LEU A 3 11.47 -4.99 5.62
CA LEU A 3 10.58 -3.93 6.11
C LEU A 3 9.26 -4.05 5.37
N ALA A 4 8.15 -4.07 6.08
CA ALA A 4 6.80 -4.16 5.51
C ALA A 4 6.04 -2.87 5.79
N TYR A 5 5.65 -2.16 4.74
CA TYR A 5 4.91 -0.90 4.82
C TYR A 5 3.45 -1.14 4.46
N PHE A 6 2.54 -0.71 5.33
CA PHE A 6 1.11 -0.98 5.23
C PHE A 6 0.33 0.29 4.99
N ASP A 7 -0.62 0.23 4.05
CA ASP A 7 -1.59 1.29 3.80
C ASP A 7 -2.96 0.71 3.46
N GLU A 8 -4.03 1.44 3.82
CA GLU A 8 -5.40 1.01 3.59
C GLU A 8 -5.95 1.53 2.27
N THR A 9 -6.88 0.75 1.73
CA THR A 9 -7.74 1.17 0.63
C THR A 9 -9.11 0.53 0.77
N TYR A 10 -10.15 1.25 0.36
CA TYR A 10 -11.52 0.75 0.49
C TYR A 10 -12.43 1.30 -0.59
N SER A 11 -13.53 0.60 -0.83
CA SER A 11 -14.64 1.06 -1.64
C SER A 11 -15.91 1.19 -0.79
N LYS A 12 -16.76 2.16 -1.14
CA LYS A 12 -18.03 2.38 -0.42
C LYS A 12 -19.07 1.34 -0.85
N LYS A 13 -19.79 0.75 0.10
CA LYS A 13 -20.82 -0.27 -0.12
C LYS A 13 -21.99 0.19 -1.02
N ASN A 14 -22.20 1.50 -1.22
CA ASN A 14 -23.39 2.08 -1.84
C ASN A 14 -23.14 2.68 -3.24
N ASP A 15 -22.00 2.43 -3.87
CA ASP A 15 -21.74 2.86 -5.25
C ASP A 15 -21.95 1.66 -6.19
N GLU A 16 -22.76 1.81 -7.24
CA GLU A 16 -23.10 0.74 -8.21
C GLU A 16 -21.86 0.08 -8.85
N ASN A 17 -20.72 0.76 -8.82
CA ASN A 17 -19.43 0.23 -9.32
C ASN A 17 -18.46 -0.19 -8.21
N SER A 18 -18.92 -0.28 -6.97
CA SER A 18 -18.09 -0.58 -5.81
C SER A 18 -18.24 -2.03 -5.39
N THR A 19 -17.14 -2.72 -5.14
CA THR A 19 -17.15 -4.09 -4.61
C THR A 19 -17.51 -4.17 -3.12
N GLY A 20 -17.53 -3.02 -2.40
CA GLY A 20 -17.73 -3.01 -0.95
C GLY A 20 -16.60 -3.69 -0.19
N GLU A 21 -15.37 -3.58 -0.65
CA GLU A 21 -14.19 -4.20 -0.04
C GLU A 21 -13.39 -3.17 0.77
N HIS A 22 -12.86 -3.62 1.92
CA HIS A 22 -11.81 -2.94 2.68
C HIS A 22 -10.53 -3.78 2.61
N ALA A 23 -9.43 -3.21 2.15
CA ALA A 23 -8.16 -3.90 1.96
C ALA A 23 -7.01 -3.16 2.60
N ILE A 24 -6.04 -3.90 3.12
CA ILE A 24 -4.71 -3.43 3.50
C ILE A 24 -3.69 -4.01 2.52
N ILE A 25 -2.94 -3.12 1.91
CA ILE A 25 -1.82 -3.46 1.03
C ILE A 25 -0.52 -3.37 1.84
N ALA A 26 0.34 -4.37 1.72
CA ALA A 26 1.64 -4.39 2.38
C ALA A 26 2.74 -4.51 1.33
N LEU A 27 3.54 -3.45 1.17
CA LEU A 27 4.77 -3.48 0.36
C LEU A 27 5.92 -3.99 1.23
N VAL A 28 6.49 -5.13 0.86
CA VAL A 28 7.58 -5.78 1.60
C VAL A 28 8.89 -5.61 0.83
N ILE A 29 9.89 -5.06 1.51
CA ILE A 29 11.15 -4.58 0.93
C ILE A 29 12.32 -5.22 1.68
N PRO A 30 13.31 -5.85 1.01
CA PRO A 30 14.58 -6.19 1.62
C PRO A 30 15.26 -4.93 2.17
N ALA A 31 15.78 -4.98 3.40
CA ALA A 31 16.34 -3.80 4.08
C ALA A 31 17.52 -3.17 3.32
N ASP A 32 18.29 -3.96 2.60
CA ASP A 32 19.39 -3.49 1.73
C ASP A 32 18.91 -2.79 0.46
N LYS A 33 17.61 -2.88 0.12
CA LYS A 33 16.99 -2.22 -1.04
C LYS A 33 16.26 -0.91 -0.70
N MET A 34 16.26 -0.51 0.57
CA MET A 34 15.56 0.70 1.00
C MET A 34 16.10 1.96 0.32
N SER A 35 17.42 2.17 0.32
CA SER A 35 18.02 3.35 -0.32
C SER A 35 17.81 3.39 -1.83
N ASP A 36 17.72 2.22 -2.48
CA ASP A 36 17.42 2.12 -3.91
C ASP A 36 16.00 2.66 -4.19
N LEU A 37 15.00 2.23 -3.38
CA LEU A 37 13.63 2.70 -3.52
C LEU A 37 13.49 4.20 -3.23
N GLU A 38 14.07 4.68 -2.13
CA GLU A 38 14.02 6.10 -1.77
C GLU A 38 14.66 6.97 -2.86
N SER A 39 15.85 6.60 -3.32
CA SER A 39 16.56 7.31 -4.39
C SER A 39 15.77 7.32 -5.70
N ALA A 40 15.14 6.20 -6.06
CA ALA A 40 14.34 6.10 -7.28
C ALA A 40 13.12 7.03 -7.23
N LEU A 41 12.38 7.07 -6.09
CA LEU A 41 11.22 7.95 -5.93
C LEU A 41 11.61 9.42 -5.79
N ASP A 42 12.73 9.75 -5.15
CA ASP A 42 13.27 11.09 -5.12
C ASP A 42 13.67 11.56 -6.52
N GLY A 43 14.21 10.67 -7.35
CA GLY A 43 14.49 10.91 -8.76
C GLY A 43 13.23 11.26 -9.57
N VAL A 44 12.11 10.59 -9.30
CA VAL A 44 10.80 10.91 -9.92
C VAL A 44 10.36 12.33 -9.54
N VAL A 45 10.43 12.68 -8.26
CA VAL A 45 10.07 14.01 -7.76
C VAL A 45 11.00 15.09 -8.36
N ALA A 46 12.30 14.85 -8.38
CA ALA A 46 13.27 15.77 -8.97
C ALA A 46 13.00 16.02 -10.47
N LYS A 47 12.69 14.95 -11.23
CA LYS A 47 12.30 15.04 -12.65
C LYS A 47 11.01 15.85 -12.83
N ALA A 48 9.99 15.59 -12.01
CA ALA A 48 8.73 16.31 -12.04
C ALA A 48 8.93 17.81 -11.77
N ARG A 49 9.73 18.17 -10.77
CA ARG A 49 10.06 19.56 -10.42
C ARG A 49 10.89 20.26 -11.49
N LYS A 50 11.80 19.56 -12.16
CA LYS A 50 12.55 20.13 -13.30
C LYS A 50 11.61 20.56 -14.43
N GLN A 51 10.52 19.81 -14.67
CA GLN A 51 9.52 20.11 -15.69
C GLN A 51 8.44 21.10 -15.20
N HIS A 52 8.21 21.14 -13.89
CA HIS A 52 7.19 21.95 -13.23
C HIS A 52 7.78 22.58 -11.95
N PRO A 53 8.55 23.68 -12.07
CA PRO A 53 9.26 24.31 -10.94
C PRO A 53 8.35 24.81 -9.82
N GLU A 54 7.07 24.99 -10.10
CA GLU A 54 6.02 25.36 -9.15
C GLU A 54 5.66 24.26 -8.15
N ILE A 55 6.10 23.01 -8.36
CA ILE A 55 5.93 21.91 -7.41
C ILE A 55 6.84 22.12 -6.21
N PRO A 56 6.34 22.01 -4.94
CA PRO A 56 7.13 22.21 -3.73
C PRO A 56 8.36 21.29 -3.64
N LEU A 57 9.43 21.77 -2.94
CA LEU A 57 10.67 21.01 -2.77
C LEU A 57 10.45 19.65 -2.08
N TYR A 58 9.65 19.65 -1.02
CA TYR A 58 9.34 18.47 -0.22
C TYR A 58 7.93 17.96 -0.50
N VAL A 59 7.65 17.72 -1.80
CA VAL A 59 6.35 17.19 -2.20
C VAL A 59 6.24 15.71 -1.81
N GLU A 60 5.09 15.37 -1.25
CA GLU A 60 4.69 13.99 -0.98
C GLU A 60 4.11 13.36 -2.26
N LEU A 61 4.48 12.11 -2.53
CA LEU A 61 3.87 11.31 -3.60
C LEU A 61 2.54 10.72 -3.12
N HIS A 62 1.64 11.56 -2.60
CA HIS A 62 0.32 11.16 -2.15
C HIS A 62 -0.58 10.86 -3.36
N ALA A 63 -1.02 9.61 -3.49
CA ALA A 63 -1.68 9.08 -4.68
C ALA A 63 -2.94 9.87 -5.09
N TYR A 64 -3.83 10.15 -4.13
CA TYR A 64 -5.04 10.93 -4.38
C TYR A 64 -4.74 12.37 -4.80
N GLU A 65 -3.81 13.05 -4.11
CA GLU A 65 -3.45 14.43 -4.44
C GLU A 65 -2.81 14.54 -5.82
N LEU A 66 -1.87 13.65 -6.13
CA LEU A 66 -1.23 13.57 -7.43
C LEU A 66 -2.26 13.27 -8.54
N ASN A 67 -3.13 12.29 -8.32
CA ASN A 67 -4.14 11.94 -9.31
C ASN A 67 -5.14 13.08 -9.55
N SER A 68 -5.54 13.79 -8.51
CA SER A 68 -6.57 14.84 -8.59
C SER A 68 -6.01 16.23 -8.90
N GLY A 69 -4.70 16.44 -8.76
CA GLY A 69 -4.06 17.76 -8.90
C GLY A 69 -4.50 18.72 -7.83
N VAL A 70 -4.50 18.26 -6.57
CA VAL A 70 -4.85 19.03 -5.38
C VAL A 70 -3.70 19.03 -4.38
N GLY A 71 -3.86 19.68 -3.23
CA GLY A 71 -2.83 19.72 -2.18
C GLY A 71 -1.48 20.20 -2.71
N SER A 72 -0.45 19.44 -2.48
CA SER A 72 0.91 19.73 -2.93
C SER A 72 1.08 19.67 -4.45
N TRP A 73 0.16 19.02 -5.16
CA TRP A 73 0.13 18.88 -6.62
C TRP A 73 -0.79 19.86 -7.33
N LYS A 74 -1.32 20.87 -6.63
CA LYS A 74 -2.26 21.88 -7.19
C LYS A 74 -1.71 22.62 -8.42
N ALA A 75 -0.41 22.73 -8.58
CA ALA A 75 0.26 23.31 -9.77
C ALA A 75 -0.05 22.53 -11.06
N LEU A 76 -0.44 21.28 -10.93
CA LEU A 76 -0.85 20.40 -12.04
C LEU A 76 -2.37 20.27 -12.18
N LYS A 77 -3.18 21.10 -11.48
CA LYS A 77 -4.63 21.14 -11.65
C LYS A 77 -5.00 21.40 -13.10
N GLY A 78 -5.91 20.61 -13.65
CA GLY A 78 -6.30 20.72 -15.08
C GLY A 78 -5.28 20.18 -16.09
N LYS A 79 -4.12 19.66 -15.62
CA LYS A 79 -3.05 19.09 -16.46
C LYS A 79 -2.98 17.55 -16.24
N PRO A 80 -3.89 16.73 -16.82
CA PRO A 80 -3.90 15.29 -16.56
C PRO A 80 -2.65 14.56 -17.07
N ARG A 81 -2.13 14.93 -18.27
CA ARG A 81 -0.98 14.24 -18.87
C ARG A 81 0.28 14.27 -17.99
N PRO A 82 0.75 15.41 -17.45
CA PRO A 82 1.87 15.43 -16.50
C PRO A 82 1.63 14.57 -15.27
N ARG A 83 0.44 14.62 -14.67
CA ARG A 83 0.10 13.82 -13.48
C ARG A 83 0.18 12.33 -13.75
N VAL A 84 -0.42 11.86 -14.85
CA VAL A 84 -0.34 10.46 -15.28
C VAL A 84 1.12 10.05 -15.51
N ARG A 85 1.92 10.90 -16.14
CA ARG A 85 3.34 10.61 -16.40
C ARG A 85 4.13 10.45 -15.10
N ILE A 86 3.94 11.36 -14.13
CA ILE A 86 4.62 11.26 -12.83
C ILE A 86 4.19 9.98 -12.11
N TYR A 87 2.90 9.64 -12.17
CA TYR A 87 2.39 8.41 -11.58
C TYR A 87 3.02 7.16 -12.23
N GLN A 88 3.08 7.12 -13.56
CA GLN A 88 3.74 6.05 -14.31
C GLN A 88 5.24 5.92 -13.96
N ASP A 89 5.96 7.05 -13.91
CA ASP A 89 7.37 7.05 -13.53
C ASP A 89 7.57 6.51 -12.10
N ALA A 90 6.68 6.83 -11.14
CA ALA A 90 6.75 6.33 -9.78
C ALA A 90 6.45 4.83 -9.69
N ILE A 91 5.40 4.35 -10.34
CA ILE A 91 5.05 2.91 -10.40
C ILE A 91 6.19 2.10 -11.03
N ALA A 92 6.73 2.57 -12.16
CA ALA A 92 7.86 1.92 -12.81
C ALA A 92 9.13 1.92 -11.94
N ALA A 93 9.35 2.99 -11.15
CA ALA A 93 10.46 3.05 -10.20
C ALA A 93 10.32 1.98 -9.11
N ILE A 94 9.12 1.81 -8.53
CA ILE A 94 8.85 0.78 -7.53
C ILE A 94 9.01 -0.62 -8.13
N ALA A 95 8.42 -0.88 -9.29
CA ALA A 95 8.41 -2.20 -9.92
C ALA A 95 9.79 -2.73 -10.28
N ARG A 96 10.77 -1.84 -10.51
CA ARG A 96 12.15 -2.19 -10.87
C ARG A 96 13.05 -2.55 -9.70
N ILE A 97 12.63 -2.33 -8.46
CA ILE A 97 13.44 -2.69 -7.30
C ILE A 97 13.37 -4.19 -7.08
N ASP A 98 14.50 -4.85 -7.09
CA ASP A 98 14.60 -6.29 -6.92
C ASP A 98 14.20 -6.75 -5.52
N GLY A 99 13.58 -7.92 -5.46
CA GLY A 99 13.24 -8.56 -4.20
C GLY A 99 11.98 -8.02 -3.53
N LEU A 100 11.34 -6.97 -4.06
CA LEU A 100 10.06 -6.46 -3.58
C LEU A 100 8.93 -7.44 -3.86
N PHE A 101 7.98 -7.50 -2.95
CA PHE A 101 6.70 -8.18 -3.15
C PHE A 101 5.59 -7.49 -2.37
N VAL A 102 4.35 -7.76 -2.75
CA VAL A 102 3.16 -7.16 -2.13
C VAL A 102 2.28 -8.25 -1.56
N CYS A 103 1.91 -8.10 -0.29
CA CYS A 103 0.87 -8.90 0.35
C CYS A 103 -0.41 -8.08 0.49
N ARG A 104 -1.56 -8.76 0.55
CA ARG A 104 -2.85 -8.11 0.72
C ARG A 104 -3.73 -8.91 1.67
N GLY A 105 -4.32 -8.23 2.64
CA GLY A 105 -5.45 -8.72 3.41
C GLY A 105 -6.68 -7.87 3.11
N SER A 106 -7.85 -8.49 2.91
CA SER A 106 -9.07 -7.73 2.66
C SER A 106 -10.33 -8.41 3.19
N VAL A 107 -11.38 -7.62 3.37
CA VAL A 107 -12.71 -8.03 3.82
C VAL A 107 -13.75 -7.57 2.82
N ASP A 108 -14.56 -8.51 2.32
CA ASP A 108 -15.71 -8.23 1.47
C ASP A 108 -16.91 -7.85 2.35
N LEU A 109 -17.20 -6.56 2.44
CA LEU A 109 -18.28 -6.01 3.27
C LEU A 109 -19.69 -6.32 2.74
N THR A 110 -19.80 -6.88 1.53
CA THR A 110 -21.09 -7.33 0.97
C THR A 110 -21.48 -8.69 1.51
N LYS A 111 -20.51 -9.53 1.85
CA LYS A 111 -20.72 -10.91 2.33
C LYS A 111 -20.62 -11.04 3.84
N HIS A 112 -19.84 -10.19 4.48
CA HIS A 112 -19.52 -10.32 5.89
C HIS A 112 -19.84 -9.04 6.66
N PHE A 113 -20.61 -9.17 7.74
CA PHE A 113 -20.76 -8.08 8.69
C PHE A 113 -19.55 -8.07 9.62
N CYS A 114 -18.77 -6.98 9.56
CA CYS A 114 -17.58 -6.79 10.36
C CYS A 114 -17.65 -5.45 11.08
N LYS A 115 -17.50 -5.44 12.40
CA LYS A 115 -17.50 -4.20 13.20
C LYS A 115 -16.28 -3.34 12.93
N ASP A 116 -15.14 -3.99 12.71
CA ASP A 116 -13.86 -3.32 12.41
C ASP A 116 -13.21 -4.00 11.19
N PRO A 117 -13.58 -3.59 9.96
CA PRO A 117 -12.98 -4.13 8.74
C PRO A 117 -11.48 -3.87 8.65
N HIS A 118 -11.00 -2.75 9.20
CA HIS A 118 -9.58 -2.41 9.20
C HIS A 118 -8.78 -3.40 10.03
N GLN A 119 -9.25 -3.75 11.24
CA GLN A 119 -8.59 -4.76 12.07
C GLN A 119 -8.44 -6.09 11.34
N TRP A 120 -9.49 -6.59 10.71
CA TRP A 120 -9.46 -7.87 10.01
C TRP A 120 -8.58 -7.83 8.77
N ALA A 121 -8.69 -6.80 7.95
CA ALA A 121 -7.83 -6.63 6.78
C ALA A 121 -6.35 -6.53 7.17
N LEU A 122 -6.03 -5.79 8.24
CA LEU A 122 -4.66 -5.70 8.77
C LEU A 122 -4.20 -7.05 9.31
N THR A 123 -5.03 -7.79 10.04
CA THR A 123 -4.70 -9.14 10.53
C THR A 123 -4.30 -10.05 9.38
N PHE A 124 -5.10 -10.10 8.30
CA PHE A 124 -4.79 -10.92 7.14
C PHE A 124 -3.53 -10.46 6.41
N ALA A 125 -3.32 -9.15 6.26
CA ALA A 125 -2.10 -8.63 5.65
C ALA A 125 -0.86 -9.03 6.46
N LEU A 126 -0.91 -8.90 7.79
CA LEU A 126 0.17 -9.33 8.69
C LEU A 126 0.44 -10.84 8.58
N GLU A 127 -0.60 -11.68 8.56
CA GLU A 127 -0.45 -13.14 8.38
C GLU A 127 0.24 -13.48 7.04
N HIS A 128 -0.14 -12.79 5.95
CA HIS A 128 0.44 -13.02 4.64
C HIS A 128 1.90 -12.58 4.56
N VAL A 129 2.25 -11.44 5.15
CA VAL A 129 3.64 -10.99 5.29
C VAL A 129 4.45 -12.00 6.11
N ASN A 130 3.91 -12.42 7.28
CA ASN A 130 4.54 -13.43 8.12
C ASN A 130 4.81 -14.73 7.36
N TYR A 131 3.81 -15.23 6.62
CA TYR A 131 3.94 -16.44 5.82
C TYR A 131 5.06 -16.33 4.77
N CYS A 132 5.06 -15.24 3.99
CA CYS A 132 6.05 -15.03 2.94
C CYS A 132 7.48 -14.88 3.49
N VAL A 133 7.65 -14.13 4.59
CA VAL A 133 8.97 -13.90 5.19
C VAL A 133 9.48 -15.14 5.92
N ARG A 134 8.60 -15.87 6.63
CA ARG A 134 8.95 -17.17 7.24
C ARG A 134 9.44 -18.16 6.20
N GLY A 135 8.81 -18.22 5.03
CA GLY A 135 9.27 -19.04 3.90
C GLY A 135 10.69 -18.71 3.43
N LYS A 136 11.14 -17.47 3.66
CA LYS A 136 12.51 -17.00 3.39
C LYS A 136 13.46 -17.16 4.59
N LYS A 137 12.97 -17.68 5.75
CA LYS A 137 13.72 -17.84 7.01
C LYS A 137 14.34 -16.52 7.48
N ASP A 138 13.60 -15.43 7.41
CA ASP A 138 14.07 -14.08 7.74
C ASP A 138 13.08 -13.35 8.65
N ASN A 139 13.45 -12.16 9.11
CA ASN A 139 12.66 -11.31 10.00
C ASN A 139 12.10 -10.11 9.24
N VAL A 140 11.01 -9.52 9.79
CA VAL A 140 10.37 -8.33 9.25
C VAL A 140 9.96 -7.35 10.34
N ILE A 141 10.11 -6.05 10.07
CA ILE A 141 9.56 -4.95 10.88
C ILE A 141 8.34 -4.39 10.14
N GLY A 142 7.22 -4.24 10.85
CA GLY A 142 5.99 -3.65 10.30
C GLY A 142 5.92 -2.13 10.54
N ILE A 143 5.56 -1.37 9.52
CA ILE A 143 5.47 0.10 9.55
C ILE A 143 4.17 0.50 8.83
N CYS A 144 3.29 1.23 9.53
CA CYS A 144 2.03 1.76 9.00
C CYS A 144 2.08 3.29 8.87
N ASP A 145 1.20 3.87 8.07
CA ASP A 145 0.96 5.31 8.14
C ASP A 145 0.39 5.71 9.51
N ASP A 146 0.64 6.95 9.93
CA ASP A 146 0.22 7.42 11.26
C ASP A 146 -1.29 7.66 11.32
N ILE A 147 -1.96 6.92 12.20
CA ILE A 147 -3.41 6.97 12.41
C ILE A 147 -3.76 7.27 13.86
N PRO A 148 -4.91 7.93 14.12
CA PRO A 148 -5.30 8.32 15.50
C PRO A 148 -5.38 7.15 16.49
N ASN A 149 -5.83 5.98 16.05
CA ASN A 149 -6.09 4.81 16.91
C ASN A 149 -4.93 3.80 16.94
N LYS A 150 -3.70 4.21 16.59
CA LYS A 150 -2.52 3.33 16.47
C LYS A 150 -2.25 2.44 17.69
N LEU A 151 -2.53 2.92 18.92
CA LEU A 151 -2.30 2.13 20.13
C LEU A 151 -3.16 0.86 20.21
N ILE A 152 -4.34 0.86 19.60
CA ILE A 152 -5.22 -0.31 19.55
C ILE A 152 -4.57 -1.39 18.68
N TYR A 153 -4.08 -1.00 17.49
CA TYR A 153 -3.44 -1.92 16.55
C TYR A 153 -2.09 -2.42 17.04
N GLN A 154 -1.34 -1.60 17.79
CA GLN A 154 -0.11 -2.05 18.45
C GLN A 154 -0.40 -3.13 19.50
N ARG A 155 -1.49 -3.02 20.28
CA ARG A 155 -1.91 -4.04 21.24
C ARG A 155 -2.33 -5.33 20.55
N TYR A 156 -3.14 -5.26 19.48
CA TYR A 156 -3.50 -6.43 18.69
C TYR A 156 -2.25 -7.12 18.10
N PHE A 157 -1.34 -6.35 17.56
CA PHE A 157 -0.10 -6.88 17.00
C PHE A 157 0.73 -7.60 18.07
N GLN A 158 0.87 -7.03 19.27
CA GLN A 158 1.57 -7.69 20.38
C GLN A 158 0.88 -9.00 20.78
N GLN A 159 -0.44 -9.02 20.86
CA GLN A 159 -1.21 -10.24 21.13
C GLN A 159 -1.00 -11.28 20.03
N PHE A 160 -1.03 -10.90 18.78
CA PHE A 160 -0.82 -11.82 17.64
C PHE A 160 0.56 -12.46 17.64
N ARG A 161 1.58 -11.77 18.15
CA ARG A 161 2.92 -12.34 18.30
C ARG A 161 3.01 -13.39 19.41
N THR A 162 2.27 -13.23 20.48
CA THR A 162 2.32 -14.10 21.67
C THR A 162 1.29 -15.24 21.65
N GLU A 163 0.06 -14.91 21.28
CA GLU A 163 -1.10 -15.81 21.39
C GLU A 163 -1.60 -16.32 20.02
N GLY A 164 -1.15 -15.70 18.91
CA GLY A 164 -1.66 -15.96 17.56
C GLY A 164 -2.82 -15.03 17.20
N THR A 165 -3.16 -15.00 15.91
CA THR A 165 -4.15 -14.07 15.35
C THR A 165 -5.61 -14.41 15.70
N GLN A 166 -5.83 -15.57 16.30
CA GLN A 166 -7.14 -16.06 16.76
C GLN A 166 -8.22 -16.08 15.66
N ASN A 167 -7.81 -16.08 14.40
CA ASN A 167 -8.78 -16.21 13.34
C ASN A 167 -9.23 -17.68 13.21
N GLN A 168 -10.49 -17.88 12.82
CA GLN A 168 -11.10 -19.21 12.75
C GLN A 168 -10.41 -20.19 11.78
N PHE A 169 -9.58 -19.69 10.87
CA PHE A 169 -8.85 -20.49 9.87
C PHE A 169 -7.43 -20.86 10.31
N SER A 170 -6.87 -20.10 11.24
CA SER A 170 -5.49 -20.29 11.73
C SER A 170 -5.37 -19.71 13.14
N PRO A 171 -6.07 -20.30 14.14
CA PRO A 171 -6.16 -19.69 15.49
C PRO A 171 -4.80 -19.57 16.19
N ASP A 172 -3.87 -20.49 15.91
CA ASP A 172 -2.54 -20.52 16.52
C ASP A 172 -1.46 -19.85 15.65
N ASN A 173 -1.85 -19.07 14.63
CA ASN A 173 -0.91 -18.44 13.70
C ASN A 173 -0.22 -17.24 14.37
N LYS A 174 0.90 -17.50 15.03
CA LYS A 174 1.76 -16.47 15.60
C LYS A 174 2.56 -15.74 14.52
N LEU A 175 2.74 -14.45 14.71
CA LEU A 175 3.52 -13.62 13.80
C LEU A 175 5.03 -13.72 14.10
N GLU A 176 5.60 -14.94 13.98
CA GLU A 176 6.94 -15.28 14.41
C GLU A 176 8.06 -14.57 13.64
N SER A 177 7.82 -14.23 12.36
CA SER A 177 8.80 -13.50 11.55
C SER A 177 8.85 -12.02 11.89
N PHE A 178 7.80 -11.48 12.53
CA PHE A 178 7.82 -10.08 12.95
C PHE A 178 8.67 -9.89 14.20
N VAL A 179 9.54 -8.91 14.15
CA VAL A 179 10.34 -8.46 15.28
C VAL A 179 9.94 -7.05 15.70
N ASP A 180 10.23 -6.69 16.97
CA ASP A 180 9.90 -5.40 17.57
C ASP A 180 8.38 -5.12 17.62
N ALA A 181 7.95 -3.86 17.62
CA ALA A 181 6.57 -3.42 17.63
C ALA A 181 6.05 -3.14 16.22
N LEU A 182 4.75 -2.94 16.07
CA LEU A 182 4.18 -2.31 14.88
C LEU A 182 4.42 -0.80 14.96
N HIS A 183 5.21 -0.26 14.05
CA HIS A 183 5.56 1.15 14.02
C HIS A 183 4.53 1.96 13.23
N PHE A 184 4.42 3.25 13.58
CA PHE A 184 3.59 4.22 12.86
C PHE A 184 4.44 5.46 12.57
N SER A 185 4.42 5.90 11.31
CA SER A 185 5.23 7.03 10.85
C SER A 185 4.42 7.90 9.87
N PRO A 186 4.51 9.24 9.96
CA PRO A 186 3.83 10.11 9.01
C PRO A 186 4.33 9.91 7.58
N SER A 187 3.40 9.66 6.64
CA SER A 187 3.69 9.39 5.22
C SER A 187 4.54 10.46 4.53
N LYS A 188 4.37 11.72 4.90
CA LYS A 188 5.14 12.84 4.33
C LYS A 188 6.67 12.73 4.49
N PHE A 189 7.14 11.93 5.44
CA PHE A 189 8.58 11.72 5.70
C PHE A 189 9.09 10.36 5.23
N SER A 190 8.24 9.51 4.65
CA SER A 190 8.58 8.14 4.31
C SER A 190 8.21 7.82 2.86
N ARG A 191 9.21 7.76 1.98
CA ARG A 191 9.01 7.33 0.59
C ARG A 191 8.41 5.92 0.47
N PRO A 192 8.76 4.94 1.32
CA PRO A 192 8.13 3.62 1.28
C PRO A 192 6.64 3.62 1.65
N ILE A 193 6.19 4.46 2.61
CA ILE A 193 4.76 4.64 2.90
C ILE A 193 4.07 5.27 1.69
N GLN A 194 4.67 6.27 1.06
CA GLN A 194 4.15 6.86 -0.18
C GLN A 194 4.10 5.84 -1.33
N ALA A 195 5.08 4.92 -1.39
CA ALA A 195 5.08 3.85 -2.38
C ALA A 195 3.88 2.91 -2.18
N VAL A 196 3.60 2.48 -0.97
CA VAL A 196 2.45 1.60 -0.71
C VAL A 196 1.12 2.31 -0.93
N ASP A 197 0.98 3.62 -0.64
CA ASP A 197 -0.19 4.45 -0.99
C ASP A 197 -0.44 4.46 -2.51
N LEU A 198 0.62 4.66 -3.31
CA LEU A 198 0.51 4.58 -4.77
C LEU A 198 0.01 3.21 -5.25
N LEU A 199 0.53 2.11 -4.69
CA LEU A 199 0.11 0.74 -5.02
C LEU A 199 -1.34 0.48 -4.59
N ALA A 200 -1.71 0.86 -3.38
CA ALA A 200 -3.06 0.74 -2.83
C ALA A 200 -4.08 1.51 -3.66
N TYR A 201 -3.72 2.71 -4.12
CA TYR A 201 -4.58 3.51 -5.00
C TYR A 201 -4.76 2.87 -6.38
N VAL A 202 -3.70 2.32 -7.00
CA VAL A 202 -3.84 1.58 -8.28
C VAL A 202 -4.75 0.36 -8.08
N TYR A 203 -4.53 -0.42 -7.03
CA TYR A 203 -5.38 -1.56 -6.68
C TYR A 203 -6.86 -1.14 -6.58
N ARG A 204 -7.15 -0.07 -5.85
CA ARG A 204 -8.50 0.50 -5.74
C ARG A 204 -9.10 0.84 -7.10
N ARG A 205 -8.35 1.55 -7.96
CA ARG A 205 -8.82 2.04 -9.25
C ARG A 205 -9.01 0.94 -10.30
N VAL A 206 -8.41 -0.23 -10.09
CA VAL A 206 -8.58 -1.39 -10.98
C VAL A 206 -9.65 -2.34 -10.45
N HIS A 207 -9.63 -2.64 -9.15
CA HIS A 207 -10.41 -3.75 -8.60
C HIS A 207 -11.62 -3.32 -7.77
N LEU A 208 -11.55 -2.17 -7.09
CA LEU A 208 -12.61 -1.75 -6.15
C LEU A 208 -13.54 -0.69 -6.72
N GLU A 209 -12.98 0.34 -7.33
CA GLU A 209 -13.70 1.49 -7.88
C GLU A 209 -13.15 1.88 -9.26
N PRO A 210 -13.35 1.06 -10.31
CA PRO A 210 -12.82 1.38 -11.63
C PRO A 210 -13.43 2.67 -12.18
N PRO A 211 -12.64 3.49 -12.90
CA PRO A 211 -13.13 4.72 -13.51
C PRO A 211 -14.27 4.43 -14.53
N LYS A 212 -15.26 5.32 -14.57
CA LYS A 212 -16.30 5.28 -15.62
C LYS A 212 -15.73 5.65 -16.99
N ASP A 213 -14.77 6.57 -17.03
CA ASP A 213 -14.08 6.97 -18.26
C ASP A 213 -13.13 5.87 -18.73
N GLU A 214 -13.28 5.45 -19.99
CA GLU A 214 -12.53 4.35 -20.58
C GLU A 214 -11.03 4.64 -20.70
N ARG A 215 -10.66 5.89 -21.01
CA ARG A 215 -9.24 6.29 -21.11
C ARG A 215 -8.57 6.26 -19.75
N ALA A 216 -9.27 6.71 -18.71
CA ALA A 216 -8.77 6.59 -17.34
C ALA A 216 -8.63 5.12 -16.91
N ARG A 217 -9.61 4.27 -17.29
CA ARG A 217 -9.54 2.82 -17.02
C ARG A 217 -8.31 2.19 -17.66
N LEU A 218 -8.04 2.51 -18.91
CA LEU A 218 -6.86 2.01 -19.62
C LEU A 218 -5.54 2.45 -18.93
N VAL A 219 -5.48 3.71 -18.47
CA VAL A 219 -4.30 4.19 -17.72
C VAL A 219 -4.05 3.34 -16.47
N TYR A 220 -5.09 3.09 -15.65
CA TYR A 220 -4.92 2.28 -14.44
C TYR A 220 -4.65 0.81 -14.74
N HIS A 221 -5.19 0.27 -15.82
CA HIS A 221 -4.88 -1.08 -16.25
C HIS A 221 -3.40 -1.23 -16.61
N ASN A 222 -2.84 -0.29 -17.37
CA ASN A 222 -1.40 -0.30 -17.70
C ASN A 222 -0.52 -0.13 -16.45
N LEU A 223 -0.93 0.69 -15.48
CA LEU A 223 -0.23 0.79 -14.19
C LEU A 223 -0.29 -0.52 -13.40
N TRP A 224 -1.43 -1.21 -13.45
CA TRP A 224 -1.60 -2.50 -12.81
C TRP A 224 -0.70 -3.59 -13.42
N GLU A 225 -0.63 -3.67 -14.73
CA GLU A 225 0.24 -4.63 -15.44
C GLU A 225 1.71 -4.49 -14.99
N GLU A 226 2.18 -3.29 -14.70
CA GLU A 226 3.55 -3.02 -14.20
C GLU A 226 3.76 -3.58 -12.78
N ILE A 227 2.77 -3.53 -11.89
CA ILE A 227 2.89 -3.93 -10.48
C ILE A 227 2.29 -5.30 -10.17
N GLU A 228 1.45 -5.87 -11.02
CA GLU A 228 0.86 -7.20 -10.81
C GLU A 228 1.89 -8.28 -10.46
N PRO A 229 3.10 -8.30 -11.09
CA PRO A 229 4.14 -9.24 -10.70
C PRO A 229 4.57 -9.14 -9.22
N LEU A 230 4.49 -7.96 -8.59
CA LEU A 230 4.79 -7.80 -7.16
C LEU A 230 3.73 -8.49 -6.30
N PHE A 231 2.45 -8.38 -6.68
CA PHE A 231 1.33 -9.06 -6.00
C PHE A 231 1.39 -10.59 -6.20
N ARG A 232 1.83 -11.08 -7.36
CA ARG A 232 2.01 -12.51 -7.62
C ARG A 232 3.15 -13.13 -6.82
N ARG A 233 4.19 -12.36 -6.46
CA ARG A 233 5.31 -12.82 -5.60
C ARG A 233 4.92 -12.87 -4.12
N GLY A 234 3.93 -12.12 -3.73
CA GLY A 234 3.40 -12.08 -2.37
C GLY A 234 2.29 -13.10 -2.15
N SER A 235 1.47 -12.83 -1.17
CA SER A 235 0.30 -13.64 -0.81
C SER A 235 -0.90 -12.75 -0.51
N SER A 236 -2.11 -13.25 -0.75
CA SER A 236 -3.33 -12.47 -0.54
C SER A 236 -4.50 -13.33 -0.11
N ARG A 237 -5.39 -12.74 0.68
CA ARG A 237 -6.70 -13.32 1.06
C ARG A 237 -7.77 -12.22 1.05
N THR A 238 -8.94 -12.58 0.57
CA THR A 238 -10.19 -11.84 0.78
C THR A 238 -11.12 -12.70 1.64
N TRP A 239 -11.70 -12.10 2.68
CA TRP A 239 -12.68 -12.74 3.56
C TRP A 239 -14.03 -12.09 3.43
#